data_f7897df032375a645e56e21022b766a4
#
_entry.id   f7897df032375a645e56e21022b766a4
#
_cell.length_a   1.000
_cell.length_b   1.000
_cell.length_c   1.000
_cell.angle_alpha   90.00
_cell.angle_beta   90.00
_cell.angle_gamma   90.00
#
_symmetry.space_group_name_H-M   'P 1'
#
loop_
_entity.id
_entity.type
_entity.pdbx_description
1 polymer ?
#
loop_
_entity_poly.entity_id
_entity_poly.type
_entity_poly.pdbx_seq_one_letter_code
_entity_poly.pdbx_strand_id
1 'polypeptide(L)'
;CGFEFLKIDFLNDAALEGNHRDPAVKTGMQAYNQALKMFTDYVDTDKFFLSYSIAPLFPYQYAHARRISCDTADDIGETSYMLNSLNYGWWEDNTLYQFTDPDHISFAASATEARTRYNSAVICGTMMLLSDSYKNKGMRELTKELTSNEDINALARKGKAFRPVEGNTGQWTNDLFTLDDEDGFYLAVFNYERTMNKKYNIDLERIGLEKDTEYSVTDMWSGKNMQVKDIMSI
;
A
#
# COMPACT_ATOMS: atom_id res chain seq x y z
N CYS A 1 -2.81 -20.42 -20.94
CA CYS A 1 -3.74 -19.30 -21.09
C CYS A 1 -3.02 -17.93 -21.15
N GLY A 2 -1.71 -17.85 -20.83
CA GLY A 2 -0.93 -16.61 -20.93
C GLY A 2 -1.09 -15.63 -19.78
N PHE A 3 -1.67 -16.04 -18.64
CA PHE A 3 -1.66 -15.24 -17.43
C PHE A 3 -0.31 -15.34 -16.73
N GLU A 4 0.17 -14.21 -16.18
CA GLU A 4 1.44 -14.09 -15.46
C GLU A 4 1.25 -13.54 -14.03
N PHE A 5 0.01 -13.21 -13.67
CA PHE A 5 -0.38 -12.73 -12.35
C PHE A 5 -1.50 -13.59 -11.79
N LEU A 6 -1.37 -14.00 -10.54
CA LEU A 6 -2.37 -14.75 -9.81
C LEU A 6 -2.54 -14.20 -8.40
N LYS A 7 -3.76 -13.76 -8.07
CA LYS A 7 -4.17 -13.41 -6.71
C LYS A 7 -4.98 -14.58 -6.14
N ILE A 8 -4.56 -15.08 -4.98
CA ILE A 8 -5.23 -16.18 -4.28
C ILE A 8 -5.82 -15.62 -3.00
N ASP A 9 -7.11 -15.80 -2.83
CA ASP A 9 -7.88 -15.20 -1.73
C ASP A 9 -8.33 -16.24 -0.69
N PHE A 10 -8.76 -15.77 0.48
CA PHE A 10 -9.26 -16.57 1.61
C PHE A 10 -8.29 -17.62 2.12
N LEU A 11 -7.01 -17.35 2.04
CA LEU A 11 -5.98 -18.32 2.41
C LEU A 11 -5.94 -18.64 3.93
N ASN A 12 -6.48 -17.78 4.78
CA ASN A 12 -6.67 -18.08 6.21
C ASN A 12 -7.48 -19.35 6.45
N ASP A 13 -8.45 -19.66 5.57
CA ASP A 13 -9.31 -20.82 5.72
C ASP A 13 -8.52 -22.14 5.60
N ALA A 14 -7.44 -22.11 4.83
CA ALA A 14 -6.53 -23.25 4.69
C ALA A 14 -5.62 -23.46 5.93
N ALA A 15 -5.56 -22.47 6.84
CA ALA A 15 -4.77 -22.53 8.07
C ALA A 15 -5.63 -22.86 9.32
N LEU A 16 -6.91 -23.13 9.15
CA LEU A 16 -7.80 -23.49 10.26
C LEU A 16 -7.41 -24.82 10.89
N GLU A 17 -7.50 -24.89 12.21
CA GLU A 17 -7.28 -26.13 12.95
C GLU A 17 -8.40 -27.14 12.68
N GLY A 18 -8.03 -28.40 12.58
CA GLY A 18 -8.97 -29.48 12.29
C GLY A 18 -8.32 -30.85 12.32
N ASN A 19 -9.11 -31.86 11.97
CA ASN A 19 -8.61 -33.24 11.80
C ASN A 19 -8.05 -33.40 10.39
N HIS A 20 -6.76 -33.53 10.28
CA HIS A 20 -6.08 -33.73 8.99
C HIS A 20 -6.05 -35.20 8.60
N ARG A 21 -6.18 -35.47 7.30
CA ARG A 21 -6.12 -36.84 6.76
C ARG A 21 -4.74 -37.49 6.99
N ASP A 22 -3.69 -36.68 6.84
CA ASP A 22 -2.32 -37.13 7.13
C ASP A 22 -2.06 -36.97 8.63
N PRO A 23 -1.82 -38.08 9.37
CA PRO A 23 -1.59 -38.01 10.81
C PRO A 23 -0.25 -37.31 11.17
N ALA A 24 0.64 -37.07 10.23
CA ALA A 24 1.87 -36.30 10.45
C ALA A 24 1.56 -34.78 10.51
N VAL A 25 0.47 -34.33 9.91
CA VAL A 25 0.01 -32.94 9.97
C VAL A 25 -0.76 -32.73 11.28
N LYS A 26 -0.22 -31.93 12.17
CA LYS A 26 -0.76 -31.72 13.54
C LYS A 26 -1.48 -30.40 13.72
N THR A 27 -1.21 -29.42 12.86
CA THR A 27 -1.80 -28.07 12.97
C THR A 27 -2.27 -27.56 11.61
N GLY A 28 -3.23 -26.63 11.62
CA GLY A 28 -3.71 -25.93 10.42
C GLY A 28 -2.56 -25.23 9.68
N MET A 29 -1.61 -24.64 10.42
CA MET A 29 -0.42 -24.00 9.82
C MET A 29 0.51 -25.00 9.11
N GLN A 30 0.63 -26.22 9.59
CA GLN A 30 1.37 -27.26 8.88
C GLN A 30 0.66 -27.66 7.58
N ALA A 31 -0.66 -27.83 7.63
CA ALA A 31 -1.47 -28.09 6.44
C ALA A 31 -1.34 -26.96 5.40
N TYR A 32 -1.47 -25.72 5.86
CA TYR A 32 -1.32 -24.52 5.04
C TYR A 32 0.06 -24.47 4.35
N ASN A 33 1.13 -24.64 5.13
CA ASN A 33 2.49 -24.65 4.59
C ASN A 33 2.70 -25.74 3.55
N GLN A 34 2.17 -26.96 3.79
CA GLN A 34 2.25 -28.05 2.80
C GLN A 34 1.48 -27.72 1.52
N ALA A 35 0.28 -27.14 1.64
CA ALA A 35 -0.53 -26.76 0.48
C ALA A 35 0.16 -25.68 -0.36
N LEU A 36 0.74 -24.64 0.28
CA LEU A 36 1.48 -23.59 -0.41
C LEU A 36 2.74 -24.14 -1.11
N LYS A 37 3.49 -24.99 -0.42
CA LYS A 37 4.65 -25.64 -1.02
C LYS A 37 4.26 -26.48 -2.24
N MET A 38 3.24 -27.32 -2.11
CA MET A 38 2.75 -28.12 -3.22
C MET A 38 2.31 -27.24 -4.40
N PHE A 39 1.62 -26.13 -4.12
CA PHE A 39 1.20 -25.19 -5.15
C PHE A 39 2.39 -24.56 -5.88
N THR A 40 3.38 -24.06 -5.15
CA THR A 40 4.57 -23.43 -5.74
C THR A 40 5.52 -24.41 -6.41
N ASP A 41 5.49 -25.69 -6.04
CA ASP A 41 6.22 -26.75 -6.78
C ASP A 41 5.63 -26.97 -8.20
N TYR A 42 4.36 -26.61 -8.45
CA TYR A 42 3.70 -26.71 -9.75
C TYR A 42 3.69 -25.39 -10.54
N VAL A 43 3.74 -24.25 -9.84
CA VAL A 43 3.72 -22.93 -10.46
C VAL A 43 5.16 -22.41 -10.56
N ASP A 44 5.57 -22.12 -11.79
CA ASP A 44 6.86 -21.46 -12.04
C ASP A 44 6.83 -20.03 -11.49
N THR A 45 7.32 -19.84 -10.27
CA THR A 45 7.30 -18.55 -9.57
C THR A 45 8.21 -17.49 -10.21
N ASP A 46 9.11 -17.90 -11.13
CA ASP A 46 9.89 -16.94 -11.92
C ASP A 46 9.07 -16.33 -13.07
N LYS A 47 7.95 -16.96 -13.43
CA LYS A 47 7.05 -16.51 -14.50
C LYS A 47 5.70 -16.02 -14.00
N PHE A 48 5.30 -16.42 -12.81
CA PHE A 48 4.02 -16.05 -12.22
C PHE A 48 4.23 -15.17 -11.01
N PHE A 49 3.68 -13.96 -11.04
CA PHE A 49 3.58 -13.13 -9.87
C PHE A 49 2.42 -13.61 -8.98
N LEU A 50 2.72 -13.94 -7.74
CA LEU A 50 1.75 -14.44 -6.77
C LEU A 50 1.47 -13.37 -5.71
N SER A 51 0.18 -13.01 -5.55
CA SER A 51 -0.32 -12.16 -4.48
C SER A 51 -1.28 -12.94 -3.60
N TYR A 52 -1.06 -12.92 -2.29
CA TYR A 52 -1.90 -13.59 -1.31
C TYR A 52 -2.81 -12.61 -0.59
N SER A 53 -4.09 -12.97 -0.50
CA SER A 53 -5.12 -12.17 0.15
C SER A 53 -5.78 -12.97 1.26
N ILE A 54 -6.18 -12.30 2.34
CA ILE A 54 -6.68 -12.92 3.58
C ILE A 54 -5.78 -14.09 3.98
N ALA A 55 -4.48 -13.83 4.04
CA ALA A 55 -3.45 -14.83 4.30
C ALA A 55 -2.76 -14.57 5.63
N PRO A 56 -2.36 -15.61 6.38
CA PRO A 56 -1.44 -15.45 7.48
C PRO A 56 -0.16 -14.71 7.05
N LEU A 57 0.49 -13.99 7.97
CA LEU A 57 1.75 -13.32 7.66
C LEU A 57 2.86 -14.33 7.33
N PHE A 58 2.83 -15.48 7.94
CA PHE A 58 3.76 -16.58 7.73
C PHE A 58 3.02 -17.85 7.31
N PRO A 59 3.61 -18.71 6.47
CA PRO A 59 4.92 -18.58 5.82
C PRO A 59 4.87 -17.58 4.65
N TYR A 60 5.91 -16.76 4.48
CA TYR A 60 5.97 -15.69 3.47
C TYR A 60 6.64 -16.10 2.16
N GLN A 61 7.49 -17.14 2.19
CA GLN A 61 8.38 -17.53 1.08
C GLN A 61 7.67 -18.07 -0.18
N TYR A 62 6.35 -18.15 -0.17
CA TYR A 62 5.57 -18.73 -1.27
C TYR A 62 4.85 -17.68 -2.11
N ALA A 63 5.00 -16.40 -1.81
CA ALA A 63 4.35 -15.32 -2.57
C ALA A 63 5.30 -14.14 -2.78
N HIS A 64 5.04 -13.36 -3.83
CA HIS A 64 5.74 -12.11 -4.10
C HIS A 64 5.11 -10.95 -3.33
N ALA A 65 3.80 -11.01 -3.15
CA ALA A 65 3.05 -9.97 -2.45
C ALA A 65 2.00 -10.55 -1.50
N ARG A 66 1.65 -9.78 -0.50
CA ARG A 66 0.54 -10.06 0.42
C ARG A 66 -0.30 -8.81 0.61
N ARG A 67 -1.62 -8.99 0.63
CA ARG A 67 -2.54 -7.90 0.97
C ARG A 67 -2.42 -7.54 2.45
N ILE A 68 -2.19 -6.25 2.74
CA ILE A 68 -1.91 -5.77 4.10
C ILE A 68 -3.16 -5.49 4.92
N SER A 69 -4.33 -5.35 4.29
CA SER A 69 -5.57 -4.93 4.95
C SER A 69 -6.79 -5.70 4.46
N CYS A 70 -7.95 -5.39 5.05
CA CYS A 70 -9.25 -5.79 4.51
C CYS A 70 -9.52 -5.13 3.17
N ASP A 71 -10.67 -5.48 2.55
CA ASP A 71 -11.11 -4.87 1.30
C ASP A 71 -11.20 -3.35 1.45
N THR A 72 -10.77 -2.65 0.42
CA THR A 72 -10.94 -1.22 0.29
C THR A 72 -11.90 -0.93 -0.87
N ALA A 73 -12.88 -0.10 -0.64
CA ALA A 73 -13.74 0.41 -1.69
C ALA A 73 -13.46 1.92 -1.95
N ASP A 74 -14.49 2.68 -2.16
CA ASP A 74 -14.44 4.09 -2.53
C ASP A 74 -14.66 5.04 -1.33
N ASP A 75 -14.55 4.53 -0.11
CA ASP A 75 -14.74 5.29 1.13
C ASP A 75 -13.41 5.69 1.77
N ILE A 76 -13.32 6.96 2.20
CA ILE A 76 -12.12 7.47 2.88
C ILE A 76 -11.80 6.74 4.18
N GLY A 77 -12.81 6.24 4.88
CA GLY A 77 -12.62 5.45 6.10
C GLY A 77 -11.92 4.13 5.83
N GLU A 78 -12.23 3.46 4.72
CA GLU A 78 -11.56 2.22 4.31
C GLU A 78 -10.12 2.49 3.87
N THR A 79 -9.89 3.61 3.17
CA THR A 79 -8.52 4.07 2.86
C THR A 79 -7.72 4.33 4.14
N SER A 80 -8.32 5.00 5.12
CA SER A 80 -7.70 5.22 6.43
C SER A 80 -7.41 3.91 7.16
N TYR A 81 -8.36 2.97 7.14
CA TYR A 81 -8.18 1.64 7.73
C TYR A 81 -7.02 0.87 7.08
N MET A 82 -6.92 0.91 5.76
CA MET A 82 -5.82 0.29 5.02
C MET A 82 -4.47 0.93 5.39
N LEU A 83 -4.40 2.27 5.44
CA LEU A 83 -3.18 2.97 5.87
C LEU A 83 -2.84 2.72 7.34
N ASN A 84 -3.82 2.43 8.21
CA ASN A 84 -3.54 1.96 9.56
C ASN A 84 -2.82 0.61 9.56
N SER A 85 -3.12 -0.26 8.63
CA SER A 85 -2.36 -1.51 8.43
C SER A 85 -0.92 -1.21 7.99
N LEU A 86 -0.70 -0.22 7.12
CA LEU A 86 0.64 0.20 6.72
C LEU A 86 1.46 0.75 7.90
N ASN A 87 0.83 1.41 8.88
CA ASN A 87 1.53 1.89 10.09
C ASN A 87 2.27 0.76 10.82
N TYR A 88 1.75 -0.45 10.78
CA TYR A 88 2.35 -1.63 11.41
C TYR A 88 3.12 -2.51 10.44
N GLY A 89 2.72 -2.52 9.18
CA GLY A 89 3.20 -3.46 8.17
C GLY A 89 4.15 -2.87 7.12
N TRP A 90 4.51 -1.58 7.18
CA TRP A 90 5.39 -0.95 6.20
C TRP A 90 6.72 -1.69 6.00
N TRP A 91 7.24 -2.30 7.04
CA TRP A 91 8.50 -3.05 7.05
C TRP A 91 8.40 -4.42 6.36
N GLU A 92 7.18 -4.94 6.10
CA GLU A 92 6.99 -6.21 5.37
C GLU A 92 7.45 -6.09 3.92
N ASP A 93 7.35 -4.88 3.37
CA ASP A 93 7.74 -4.55 2.00
C ASP A 93 9.26 -4.65 1.85
N ASN A 94 9.70 -5.32 0.79
CA ASN A 94 11.12 -5.61 0.51
C ASN A 94 11.88 -6.38 1.63
N THR A 95 11.18 -6.96 2.59
CA THR A 95 11.76 -7.82 3.63
C THR A 95 11.14 -9.21 3.66
N LEU A 96 9.86 -9.34 4.00
CA LEU A 96 9.15 -10.61 3.93
C LEU A 96 8.57 -10.86 2.54
N TYR A 97 7.98 -9.83 1.96
CA TYR A 97 7.41 -9.86 0.62
C TYR A 97 8.15 -8.85 -0.25
N GLN A 98 8.22 -9.10 -1.55
CA GLN A 98 8.79 -8.14 -2.50
C GLN A 98 7.92 -6.88 -2.61
N PHE A 99 6.60 -7.05 -2.41
CA PHE A 99 5.62 -5.97 -2.49
C PHE A 99 4.51 -6.17 -1.47
N THR A 100 3.92 -5.08 -1.01
CA THR A 100 2.66 -5.09 -0.27
C THR A 100 1.49 -4.76 -1.19
N ASP A 101 0.35 -5.45 -1.00
CA ASP A 101 -0.87 -5.21 -1.77
C ASP A 101 -1.86 -4.38 -0.93
N PRO A 102 -2.12 -3.10 -1.30
CA PRO A 102 -3.08 -2.24 -0.62
C PRO A 102 -4.54 -2.52 -1.01
N ASP A 103 -4.77 -3.60 -1.73
CA ASP A 103 -6.01 -3.93 -2.42
C ASP A 103 -6.32 -3.01 -3.62
N HIS A 104 -7.46 -3.20 -4.24
CA HIS A 104 -7.85 -2.48 -5.44
C HIS A 104 -8.04 -0.98 -5.22
N ILE A 105 -7.87 -0.22 -6.28
CA ILE A 105 -8.08 1.23 -6.32
C ILE A 105 -9.43 1.48 -6.99
N SER A 106 -10.38 2.07 -6.25
CA SER A 106 -11.64 2.58 -6.76
C SER A 106 -11.69 4.10 -6.66
N PHE A 107 -12.21 4.73 -7.69
CA PHE A 107 -12.39 6.19 -7.79
C PHE A 107 -13.87 6.61 -7.76
N ALA A 108 -14.75 5.71 -7.30
CA ALA A 108 -16.19 5.93 -7.34
C ALA A 108 -16.68 7.04 -6.40
N ALA A 109 -15.87 7.44 -5.41
CA ALA A 109 -16.15 8.55 -4.51
C ALA A 109 -15.94 9.94 -5.14
N SER A 110 -15.65 10.93 -4.36
CA SER A 110 -15.25 12.25 -4.85
C SER A 110 -13.84 12.23 -5.47
N ALA A 111 -13.54 13.21 -6.34
CA ALA A 111 -12.20 13.33 -6.93
C ALA A 111 -11.08 13.47 -5.87
N THR A 112 -11.39 14.11 -4.74
CA THR A 112 -10.44 14.26 -3.62
C THR A 112 -10.19 12.92 -2.92
N GLU A 113 -11.24 12.15 -2.63
CA GLU A 113 -11.10 10.81 -2.04
C GLU A 113 -10.41 9.85 -3.02
N ALA A 114 -10.72 9.93 -4.31
CA ALA A 114 -10.04 9.18 -5.36
C ALA A 114 -8.52 9.43 -5.39
N ARG A 115 -8.11 10.71 -5.30
CA ARG A 115 -6.68 11.07 -5.19
C ARG A 115 -6.05 10.52 -3.91
N THR A 116 -6.76 10.61 -2.79
CA THR A 116 -6.29 10.06 -1.51
C THR A 116 -6.09 8.55 -1.62
N ARG A 117 -7.05 7.85 -2.24
CA ARG A 117 -6.95 6.41 -2.47
C ARG A 117 -5.78 6.05 -3.40
N TYR A 118 -5.57 6.83 -4.47
CA TYR A 118 -4.44 6.63 -5.36
C TYR A 118 -3.10 6.80 -4.65
N ASN A 119 -2.93 7.92 -3.93
CA ASN A 119 -1.73 8.18 -3.14
C ASN A 119 -1.47 7.10 -2.08
N SER A 120 -2.53 6.61 -1.42
CA SER A 120 -2.38 5.56 -0.42
C SER A 120 -1.84 4.26 -1.01
N ALA A 121 -2.25 3.92 -2.22
CA ALA A 121 -1.71 2.77 -2.93
C ALA A 121 -0.24 2.99 -3.33
N VAL A 122 0.09 4.19 -3.83
CA VAL A 122 1.48 4.56 -4.20
C VAL A 122 2.44 4.38 -3.04
N ILE A 123 2.08 4.85 -1.84
CA ILE A 123 2.97 4.79 -0.66
C ILE A 123 3.06 3.41 -0.01
N CYS A 124 2.25 2.45 -0.45
CA CYS A 124 2.39 1.07 0.01
C CYS A 124 3.53 0.30 -0.67
N GLY A 125 4.19 0.89 -1.64
CA GLY A 125 5.31 0.25 -2.36
C GLY A 125 4.86 -0.90 -3.25
N THR A 126 3.86 -0.69 -4.16
CA THR A 126 3.06 -1.80 -4.58
C THR A 126 2.41 -1.81 -5.93
N MET A 127 1.58 -2.83 -6.07
CA MET A 127 0.71 -3.07 -7.20
C MET A 127 -0.43 -2.05 -7.27
N MET A 128 -0.69 -1.55 -8.48
CA MET A 128 -1.74 -0.58 -8.77
C MET A 128 -2.86 -1.30 -9.54
N LEU A 129 -3.83 -1.87 -8.84
CA LEU A 129 -4.96 -2.61 -9.41
C LEU A 129 -6.21 -1.74 -9.45
N LEU A 130 -6.60 -1.30 -10.64
CA LEU A 130 -7.81 -0.50 -10.84
C LEU A 130 -9.05 -1.41 -10.92
N SER A 131 -10.11 -1.07 -10.20
CA SER A 131 -11.34 -1.88 -10.11
C SER A 131 -12.58 -1.21 -10.68
N ASP A 132 -12.50 0.06 -11.06
CA ASP A 132 -13.64 0.80 -11.55
C ASP A 132 -14.16 0.34 -12.91
N SER A 133 -15.46 0.52 -13.11
CA SER A 133 -16.09 0.19 -14.39
C SER A 133 -15.69 1.20 -15.47
N TYR A 134 -14.94 0.75 -16.47
CA TYR A 134 -14.58 1.55 -17.64
C TYR A 134 -15.81 2.02 -18.46
N LYS A 135 -17.00 1.46 -18.21
CA LYS A 135 -18.26 1.90 -18.84
C LYS A 135 -18.76 3.22 -18.29
N ASN A 136 -18.38 3.57 -17.06
CA ASN A 136 -18.70 4.86 -16.48
C ASN A 136 -17.74 5.93 -17.02
N LYS A 137 -18.30 6.91 -17.77
CA LYS A 137 -17.51 7.96 -18.42
C LYS A 137 -16.76 8.83 -17.40
N GLY A 138 -17.42 9.26 -16.32
CA GLY A 138 -16.81 10.11 -15.30
C GLY A 138 -15.65 9.41 -14.61
N MET A 139 -15.80 8.12 -14.28
CA MET A 139 -14.73 7.32 -13.69
C MET A 139 -13.54 7.16 -14.65
N ARG A 140 -13.80 6.93 -15.95
CA ARG A 140 -12.71 6.86 -16.94
C ARG A 140 -11.91 8.15 -17.04
N GLU A 141 -12.59 9.29 -17.02
CA GLU A 141 -11.94 10.61 -17.09
C GLU A 141 -11.10 10.85 -15.84
N LEU A 142 -11.64 10.57 -14.66
CA LEU A 142 -10.91 10.68 -13.38
C LEU A 142 -9.75 9.71 -13.31
N THR A 143 -9.95 8.45 -13.69
CA THR A 143 -8.87 7.45 -13.77
C THR A 143 -7.75 7.95 -14.67
N LYS A 144 -8.07 8.42 -15.87
CA LYS A 144 -7.09 8.96 -16.82
C LYS A 144 -6.35 10.16 -16.23
N GLU A 145 -7.03 11.07 -15.56
CA GLU A 145 -6.44 12.24 -14.92
C GLU A 145 -5.42 11.81 -13.86
N LEU A 146 -5.82 10.96 -12.91
CA LEU A 146 -4.98 10.56 -11.80
C LEU A 146 -3.80 9.67 -12.25
N THR A 147 -4.06 8.71 -13.14
CA THR A 147 -3.03 7.75 -13.58
C THR A 147 -2.09 8.29 -14.66
N SER A 148 -2.31 9.50 -15.18
CA SER A 148 -1.39 10.14 -16.12
C SER A 148 -0.33 11.03 -15.48
N ASN A 149 -0.29 11.15 -14.15
CA ASN A 149 0.77 11.86 -13.46
C ASN A 149 2.03 10.98 -13.43
N GLU A 150 3.01 11.31 -14.29
CA GLU A 150 4.22 10.51 -14.46
C GLU A 150 5.14 10.53 -13.23
N ASP A 151 5.18 11.62 -12.47
CA ASP A 151 6.01 11.73 -11.26
C ASP A 151 5.47 10.80 -10.16
N ILE A 152 4.16 10.80 -9.95
CA ILE A 152 3.50 9.88 -9.01
C ILE A 152 3.66 8.42 -9.45
N ASN A 153 3.51 8.15 -10.76
CA ASN A 153 3.72 6.81 -11.30
C ASN A 153 5.17 6.34 -11.18
N ALA A 154 6.13 7.25 -11.38
CA ALA A 154 7.55 6.96 -11.18
C ALA A 154 7.83 6.57 -9.72
N LEU A 155 7.21 7.27 -8.78
CA LEU A 155 7.29 6.95 -7.35
C LEU A 155 6.70 5.57 -7.04
N ALA A 156 5.52 5.26 -7.58
CA ALA A 156 4.90 3.94 -7.42
C ALA A 156 5.79 2.80 -7.97
N ARG A 157 6.45 3.02 -9.11
CA ARG A 157 7.36 2.04 -9.73
C ARG A 157 8.62 1.75 -8.92
N LYS A 158 8.96 2.56 -7.92
CA LYS A 158 10.06 2.25 -6.98
C LYS A 158 9.78 0.99 -6.16
N GLY A 159 8.50 0.66 -5.96
CA GLY A 159 8.09 -0.50 -5.19
C GLY A 159 8.58 -0.44 -3.74
N LYS A 160 8.55 0.72 -3.11
CA LYS A 160 9.02 0.93 -1.74
C LYS A 160 7.91 1.50 -0.87
N ALA A 161 7.61 0.84 0.23
CA ALA A 161 6.65 1.33 1.20
C ALA A 161 7.20 2.52 1.98
N PHE A 162 6.33 3.52 2.19
CA PHE A 162 6.62 4.64 3.08
C PHE A 162 6.46 4.21 4.53
N ARG A 163 7.29 4.72 5.39
CA ARG A 163 7.16 4.53 6.84
C ARG A 163 6.33 5.65 7.47
N PRO A 164 5.54 5.37 8.51
CA PRO A 164 4.84 6.41 9.26
C PRO A 164 5.85 7.27 10.03
N VAL A 165 5.57 8.58 10.11
CA VAL A 165 6.39 9.52 10.89
C VAL A 165 6.16 9.34 12.39
N GLU A 166 4.90 9.18 12.79
CA GLU A 166 4.52 9.01 14.19
C GLU A 166 4.31 7.54 14.55
N GLY A 167 4.56 7.23 15.81
CA GLY A 167 4.17 5.92 16.36
C GLY A 167 2.64 5.77 16.35
N ASN A 168 2.16 4.57 16.10
CA ASN A 168 0.74 4.29 16.12
C ASN A 168 0.24 4.02 17.54
N THR A 169 -0.93 4.58 17.86
CA THR A 169 -1.63 4.33 19.14
C THR A 169 -2.60 3.15 19.07
N GLY A 170 -2.69 2.47 17.94
CA GLY A 170 -3.57 1.33 17.71
C GLY A 170 -4.97 1.65 17.21
N GLN A 171 -5.39 2.90 17.23
CA GLN A 171 -6.75 3.30 16.84
C GLN A 171 -6.80 4.26 15.65
N TRP A 172 -5.73 4.99 15.38
CA TRP A 172 -5.72 6.06 14.41
C TRP A 172 -4.62 5.88 13.38
N THR A 173 -4.95 6.16 12.15
CA THR A 173 -3.99 6.21 11.06
C THR A 173 -3.15 7.48 11.16
N ASN A 174 -1.86 7.38 10.87
CA ASN A 174 -1.00 8.53 10.76
C ASN A 174 -1.39 9.40 9.56
N ASP A 175 -1.17 10.69 9.70
CA ASP A 175 -1.38 11.65 8.61
C ASP A 175 -0.13 11.78 7.73
N LEU A 176 1.06 11.46 8.26
CA LEU A 176 2.35 11.69 7.64
C LEU A 176 3.11 10.39 7.45
N PHE A 177 3.60 10.19 6.22
CA PHE A 177 4.45 9.06 5.85
C PHE A 177 5.63 9.56 5.03
N THR A 178 6.79 8.96 5.20
CA THR A 178 8.03 9.36 4.52
C THR A 178 8.72 8.20 3.84
N LEU A 179 9.39 8.50 2.75
CA LEU A 179 10.37 7.64 2.10
C LEU A 179 11.64 8.45 1.86
N ASP A 180 12.75 8.01 2.44
CA ASP A 180 14.08 8.49 2.12
C ASP A 180 14.70 7.52 1.11
N ASP A 181 15.03 8.01 -0.08
CA ASP A 181 15.54 7.21 -1.18
C ASP A 181 16.74 7.90 -1.85
N GLU A 182 17.47 7.16 -2.68
CA GLU A 182 18.70 7.64 -3.34
C GLU A 182 18.52 8.92 -4.16
N ASP A 183 17.33 9.15 -4.73
CA ASP A 183 17.02 10.28 -5.59
C ASP A 183 16.23 11.41 -4.89
N GLY A 184 15.86 11.24 -3.61
CA GLY A 184 15.20 12.29 -2.86
C GLY A 184 14.41 11.81 -1.65
N PHE A 185 13.98 12.79 -0.87
CA PHE A 185 13.11 12.59 0.27
C PHE A 185 11.66 12.88 -0.11
N TYR A 186 10.78 11.93 0.15
CA TYR A 186 9.37 12.00 -0.19
C TYR A 186 8.52 12.05 1.07
N LEU A 187 7.53 12.94 1.04
CA LEU A 187 6.55 13.11 2.13
C LEU A 187 5.14 12.98 1.57
N ALA A 188 4.36 12.06 2.12
CA ALA A 188 2.93 11.95 1.88
C ALA A 188 2.15 12.47 3.07
N VAL A 189 1.19 13.36 2.80
CA VAL A 189 0.33 13.99 3.80
C VAL A 189 -1.12 13.66 3.50
N PHE A 190 -1.82 13.12 4.49
CA PHE A 190 -3.21 12.70 4.37
C PHE A 190 -4.12 13.50 5.31
N ASN A 191 -5.31 13.83 4.80
CA ASN A 191 -6.40 14.33 5.60
C ASN A 191 -7.61 13.41 5.42
N TYR A 192 -8.02 12.74 6.48
CA TYR A 192 -9.15 11.81 6.45
C TYR A 192 -10.50 12.47 6.76
N GLU A 193 -10.49 13.77 7.04
CA GLU A 193 -11.70 14.53 7.34
C GLU A 193 -12.41 14.98 6.05
N ARG A 194 -13.68 14.63 5.91
CA ARG A 194 -14.46 14.98 4.70
C ARG A 194 -14.88 16.43 4.64
N THR A 195 -15.05 17.07 5.79
CA THR A 195 -15.70 18.38 5.90
C THR A 195 -14.77 19.51 6.30
N MET A 196 -13.54 19.20 6.69
CA MET A 196 -12.59 20.20 7.19
C MET A 196 -11.25 20.13 6.45
N ASN A 197 -10.75 21.28 6.08
CA ASN A 197 -9.35 21.41 5.68
C ASN A 197 -8.48 21.37 6.94
N LYS A 198 -7.48 20.53 6.92
CA LYS A 198 -6.49 20.41 7.99
C LYS A 198 -5.24 21.19 7.60
N LYS A 199 -4.69 21.96 8.51
CA LYS A 199 -3.42 22.65 8.32
C LYS A 199 -2.35 21.90 9.08
N TYR A 200 -1.21 21.72 8.46
CA TYR A 200 -0.05 21.09 9.06
C TYR A 200 1.10 22.05 9.18
N ASN A 201 1.75 22.06 10.34
CA ASN A 201 3.06 22.63 10.53
C ASN A 201 4.00 21.46 10.81
N ILE A 202 4.76 21.09 9.81
CA ILE A 202 5.60 19.91 9.81
C ILE A 202 7.02 20.32 10.18
N ASP A 203 7.50 19.85 11.30
CA ASP A 203 8.89 19.98 11.72
C ASP A 203 9.75 19.08 10.84
N LEU A 204 10.69 19.66 10.09
CA LEU A 204 11.53 18.95 9.12
C LEU A 204 12.50 18.00 9.81
N GLU A 205 13.02 18.34 10.98
CA GLU A 205 13.86 17.45 11.78
C GLU A 205 13.05 16.23 12.25
N ARG A 206 11.79 16.43 12.63
CA ARG A 206 10.90 15.35 13.06
C ARG A 206 10.63 14.31 11.96
N ILE A 207 10.59 14.72 10.70
CA ILE A 207 10.40 13.81 9.58
C ILE A 207 11.70 13.17 9.07
N GLY A 208 12.85 13.59 9.58
CA GLY A 208 14.16 12.98 9.28
C GLY A 208 15.09 13.85 8.41
N LEU A 209 14.74 15.10 8.17
CA LEU A 209 15.59 16.05 7.46
C LEU A 209 16.54 16.80 8.41
N GLU A 210 17.61 17.36 7.86
CA GLU A 210 18.60 18.07 8.67
C GLU A 210 18.10 19.44 9.11
N LYS A 211 18.32 19.77 10.37
CA LYS A 211 18.03 21.07 10.94
C LYS A 211 18.87 22.16 10.32
N ASP A 212 18.38 23.39 10.33
CA ASP A 212 19.03 24.59 9.80
C ASP A 212 19.38 24.51 8.30
N THR A 213 18.88 23.50 7.59
CA THR A 213 19.06 23.31 6.15
C THR A 213 17.86 23.84 5.36
N GLU A 214 18.10 24.50 4.24
CA GLU A 214 17.05 24.95 3.33
C GLU A 214 16.78 23.88 2.27
N TYR A 215 15.48 23.54 2.11
CA TYR A 215 15.04 22.53 1.17
C TYR A 215 14.12 23.13 0.12
N SER A 216 14.27 22.67 -1.12
CA SER A 216 13.29 22.90 -2.20
C SER A 216 12.29 21.76 -2.22
N VAL A 217 11.02 22.08 -2.03
CA VAL A 217 9.92 21.10 -1.99
C VAL A 217 9.02 21.30 -3.20
N THR A 218 8.75 20.20 -3.91
CA THR A 218 7.83 20.18 -5.06
C THR A 218 6.57 19.42 -4.72
N ASP A 219 5.41 20.04 -4.88
CA ASP A 219 4.14 19.32 -4.88
C ASP A 219 4.01 18.51 -6.19
N MET A 220 4.07 17.20 -6.09
CA MET A 220 4.07 16.29 -7.24
C MET A 220 2.76 16.29 -8.05
N TRP A 221 1.66 16.80 -7.48
CA TRP A 221 0.40 16.93 -8.20
C TRP A 221 0.29 18.22 -8.99
N SER A 222 0.73 19.34 -8.44
CA SER A 222 0.60 20.66 -9.07
C SER A 222 1.87 21.14 -9.75
N GLY A 223 3.02 20.51 -9.47
CA GLY A 223 4.34 20.96 -9.91
C GLY A 223 4.81 22.24 -9.21
N LYS A 224 4.11 22.73 -8.20
CA LYS A 224 4.49 23.93 -7.47
C LYS A 224 5.68 23.68 -6.57
N ASN A 225 6.62 24.62 -6.58
CA ASN A 225 7.81 24.59 -5.75
C ASN A 225 7.70 25.62 -4.62
N MET A 226 8.24 25.27 -3.46
CA MET A 226 8.44 26.16 -2.33
C MET A 226 9.81 25.93 -1.68
N GLN A 227 10.36 26.97 -1.07
CA GLN A 227 11.53 26.85 -0.21
C GLN A 227 11.07 26.76 1.23
N VAL A 228 11.64 25.83 1.97
CA VAL A 228 11.30 25.58 3.37
C VAL A 228 12.56 25.42 4.21
N LYS A 229 12.47 25.86 5.45
CA LYS A 229 13.53 25.67 6.44
C LYS A 229 12.88 25.36 7.78
N ASP A 230 13.38 24.38 8.48
CA ASP A 230 12.96 23.91 9.81
C ASP A 230 11.48 23.51 9.91
N ILE A 231 10.55 24.33 9.43
CA ILE A 231 9.10 24.08 9.46
C ILE A 231 8.48 24.29 8.08
N MET A 232 7.71 23.30 7.63
CA MET A 232 6.88 23.38 6.43
C MET A 232 5.41 23.53 6.83
N SER A 233 4.74 24.56 6.32
CA SER A 233 3.30 24.80 6.54
C SER A 233 2.51 24.51 5.26
N ILE A 234 1.52 23.62 5.37
CA ILE A 234 0.63 23.23 4.27
C ILE A 234 -0.83 23.14 4.72
#